data_5d432e7f9e28d80b186712ae31b56c11
#
_entry.id   5d432e7f9e28d80b186712ae31b56c11
#
_cell.length_a   1.000
_cell.length_b   1.000
_cell.length_c   1.000
_cell.angle_alpha   90.00
_cell.angle_beta   90.00
_cell.angle_gamma   90.00
#
_symmetry.space_group_name_H-M   'P 1'
#
loop_
_entity.id
_entity.type
_entity.pdbx_description
1 polymer ?
#
loop_
_entity_poly.entity_id
_entity_poly.type
_entity_poly.pdbx_seq_one_letter_code
_entity_poly.pdbx_strand_id
1 'polypeptide(L)'
;LASLLGISIVISSGTAKSIGLFVMNTLNVSEFWMPALIGAFALPLLALLGYSLTRLPQPTEQDIEQKSHRVTLNGRQRKELFIDFMPFLILLFVANLMLVVLRDIKEDFLVKIIDMSGHSSWMFAQVDTVVTLIILALFGAMVFVRSNIKVLVVLLGLVVMGTATMSFVSFNYDSLQLDAITWLFVQSLCLYIAYLCFQSIFFDRFIACFKIKGNVGFFIITLDFIGYTGTVVVLIFKEFFNPAVNWLDFYNLMSGYVGIACSIAFIGSAVYLIQRYRREKYAEVSGEELDTPHPAGGLSGKRVALELLPDMAK
;
A
#
# COMPACT_ATOMS: atom_id res chain seq x y z
N LEU A 1 13.46 0.87 3.01
CA LEU A 1 12.96 2.12 3.61
C LEU A 1 11.45 2.28 3.41
N ALA A 2 10.91 2.13 2.18
CA ALA A 2 9.47 2.24 1.89
C ALA A 2 8.64 1.26 2.75
N SER A 3 9.08 0.01 2.88
CA SER A 3 8.42 -0.99 3.72
C SER A 3 8.38 -0.58 5.20
N LEU A 4 9.47 0.00 5.71
CA LEU A 4 9.53 0.49 7.09
C LEU A 4 8.57 1.67 7.31
N LEU A 5 8.47 2.57 6.33
CA LEU A 5 7.50 3.68 6.38
C LEU A 5 6.05 3.18 6.37
N GLY A 6 5.71 2.25 5.48
CA GLY A 6 4.38 1.65 5.43
C GLY A 6 3.99 0.95 6.73
N ILE A 7 4.92 0.19 7.31
CA ILE A 7 4.74 -0.52 8.58
C ILE A 7 4.57 0.46 9.75
N SER A 8 5.32 1.57 9.76
CA SER A 8 5.20 2.58 10.83
C SER A 8 3.80 3.22 10.87
N ILE A 9 3.10 3.31 9.73
CA ILE A 9 1.73 3.82 9.66
C ILE A 9 0.78 2.95 10.48
N VAL A 10 0.89 1.63 10.37
CA VAL A 10 0.01 0.69 11.10
C VAL A 10 0.25 0.78 12.60
N ILE A 11 1.51 0.67 13.04
CA ILE A 11 1.86 0.76 14.47
C ILE A 11 1.44 2.11 15.05
N SER A 12 1.64 3.20 14.34
CA SER A 12 1.31 4.54 14.83
C SER A 12 -0.20 4.72 14.99
N SER A 13 -1.02 4.15 14.13
CA SER A 13 -2.47 4.23 14.21
C SER A 13 -3.02 3.58 15.49
N GLY A 14 -2.69 2.33 15.75
CA GLY A 14 -3.12 1.63 16.96
C GLY A 14 -2.55 2.24 18.22
N THR A 15 -1.29 2.67 18.18
CA THR A 15 -0.64 3.34 19.32
C THR A 15 -1.31 4.67 19.64
N ALA A 16 -1.60 5.50 18.64
CA ALA A 16 -2.26 6.79 18.83
C ALA A 16 -3.66 6.64 19.45
N LYS A 17 -4.46 5.66 18.95
CA LYS A 17 -5.78 5.36 19.53
C LYS A 17 -5.68 4.88 20.98
N SER A 18 -4.74 3.98 21.26
CA SER A 18 -4.53 3.46 22.62
C SER A 18 -4.09 4.55 23.58
N ILE A 19 -3.19 5.44 23.16
CA ILE A 19 -2.79 6.61 23.96
C ILE A 19 -3.98 7.56 24.17
N GLY A 20 -4.77 7.81 23.12
CA GLY A 20 -5.98 8.63 23.21
C GLY A 20 -6.96 8.10 24.26
N LEU A 21 -7.28 6.82 24.18
CA LEU A 21 -8.15 6.15 25.16
C LEU A 21 -7.57 6.18 26.58
N PHE A 22 -6.26 5.95 26.73
CA PHE A 22 -5.59 6.04 28.02
C PHE A 22 -5.69 7.46 28.61
N VAL A 23 -5.45 8.48 27.82
CA VAL A 23 -5.54 9.88 28.25
C VAL A 23 -6.97 10.23 28.68
N MET A 24 -7.97 9.79 27.92
CA MET A 24 -9.37 10.06 28.28
C MET A 24 -9.83 9.27 29.51
N ASN A 25 -9.55 7.96 29.56
CA ASN A 25 -10.10 7.07 30.57
C ASN A 25 -9.32 7.10 31.89
N THR A 26 -7.98 7.27 31.84
CA THR A 26 -7.12 7.21 33.03
C THR A 26 -6.78 8.61 33.56
N LEU A 27 -6.51 9.55 32.67
CA LEU A 27 -6.19 10.93 33.06
C LEU A 27 -7.44 11.84 33.14
N ASN A 28 -8.63 11.29 32.80
CA ASN A 28 -9.91 12.02 32.77
C ASN A 28 -9.87 13.31 31.96
N VAL A 29 -9.10 13.35 30.87
CA VAL A 29 -9.04 14.49 29.95
C VAL A 29 -10.23 14.41 29.02
N SER A 30 -10.92 15.54 28.80
CA SER A 30 -12.04 15.57 27.87
C SER A 30 -11.62 15.30 26.44
N GLU A 31 -12.52 14.72 25.65
CA GLU A 31 -12.30 14.42 24.20
C GLU A 31 -11.82 15.66 23.44
N PHE A 32 -12.30 16.85 23.81
CA PHE A 32 -11.90 18.12 23.19
C PHE A 32 -10.42 18.47 23.40
N TRP A 33 -9.87 18.23 24.61
CA TRP A 33 -8.49 18.57 24.95
C TRP A 33 -7.48 17.45 24.67
N MET A 34 -7.95 16.22 24.49
CA MET A 34 -7.09 15.05 24.28
C MET A 34 -6.13 15.23 23.09
N PRO A 35 -6.55 15.69 21.88
CA PRO A 35 -5.64 15.85 20.76
C PRO A 35 -4.56 16.92 21.01
N ALA A 36 -4.92 18.01 21.69
CA ALA A 36 -3.99 19.09 22.04
C ALA A 36 -2.90 18.60 23.01
N LEU A 37 -3.28 17.79 24.00
CA LEU A 37 -2.35 17.23 24.97
C LEU A 37 -1.37 16.26 24.27
N ILE A 38 -1.86 15.33 23.45
CA ILE A 38 -1.01 14.38 22.71
C ILE A 38 -0.08 15.14 21.76
N GLY A 39 -0.59 16.13 21.04
CA GLY A 39 0.21 16.98 20.17
C GLY A 39 1.31 17.72 20.91
N ALA A 40 1.03 18.26 22.08
CA ALA A 40 2.01 18.96 22.91
C ALA A 40 3.17 18.05 23.34
N PHE A 41 2.91 16.76 23.61
CA PHE A 41 3.97 15.77 23.89
C PHE A 41 4.70 15.29 22.64
N ALA A 42 4.03 15.22 21.51
CA ALA A 42 4.64 14.78 20.25
C ALA A 42 5.56 15.83 19.63
N LEU A 43 5.25 17.12 19.76
CA LEU A 43 6.01 18.23 19.15
C LEU A 43 7.49 18.28 19.57
N PRO A 44 7.88 18.17 20.86
CA PRO A 44 9.29 18.14 21.25
C PRO A 44 10.05 16.95 20.67
N LEU A 45 9.40 15.77 20.59
CA LEU A 45 9.98 14.59 19.99
C LEU A 45 10.21 14.77 18.49
N LEU A 46 9.23 15.33 17.78
CA LEU A 46 9.36 15.63 16.35
C LEU A 46 10.46 16.68 16.10
N ALA A 47 10.56 17.70 16.95
CA ALA A 47 11.63 18.69 16.86
C ALA A 47 13.01 18.06 17.09
N LEU A 48 13.15 17.16 18.07
CA LEU A 48 14.37 16.41 18.33
C LEU A 48 14.76 15.51 17.14
N LEU A 49 13.80 14.78 16.59
CA LEU A 49 14.02 13.95 15.41
C LEU A 49 14.40 14.79 14.19
N GLY A 50 13.70 15.91 13.96
CA GLY A 50 14.04 16.87 12.91
C GLY A 50 15.46 17.43 13.07
N TYR A 51 15.84 17.81 14.30
CA TYR A 51 17.20 18.23 14.59
C TYR A 51 18.23 17.11 14.34
N SER A 52 17.91 15.86 14.71
CA SER A 52 18.79 14.72 14.46
C SER A 52 19.06 14.50 12.97
N LEU A 53 18.08 14.76 12.10
CA LEU A 53 18.28 14.70 10.64
C LEU A 53 19.31 15.70 10.13
N THR A 54 19.40 16.89 10.75
CA THR A 54 20.42 17.89 10.36
C THR A 54 21.84 17.49 10.76
N ARG A 55 21.97 16.48 11.63
CA ARG A 55 23.28 15.95 12.09
C ARG A 55 23.75 14.74 11.26
N LEU A 56 22.96 14.29 10.30
CA LEU A 56 23.39 13.21 9.40
C LEU A 56 24.57 13.69 8.55
N PRO A 57 25.60 12.84 8.37
CA PRO A 57 26.72 13.16 7.49
C PRO A 57 26.21 13.33 6.05
N GLN A 58 26.87 14.16 5.30
CA GLN A 58 26.58 14.32 3.87
C GLN A 58 26.84 13.00 3.13
N PRO A 59 26.05 12.68 2.08
CA PRO A 59 26.26 11.47 1.30
C PRO A 59 27.67 11.46 0.71
N THR A 60 28.33 10.32 0.76
CA THR A 60 29.65 10.11 0.17
C THR A 60 29.55 10.10 -1.37
N GLU A 61 30.67 10.28 -2.07
CA GLU A 61 30.71 10.18 -3.53
C GLU A 61 30.20 8.82 -4.02
N GLN A 62 30.49 7.74 -3.29
CA GLN A 62 29.97 6.41 -3.57
C GLN A 62 28.44 6.32 -3.43
N ASP A 63 27.88 6.99 -2.42
CA ASP A 63 26.41 7.05 -2.25
C ASP A 63 25.75 7.82 -3.40
N ILE A 64 26.41 8.87 -3.90
CA ILE A 64 25.93 9.67 -5.03
C ILE A 64 26.00 8.86 -6.33
N GLU A 65 27.09 8.11 -6.57
CA GLU A 65 27.25 7.25 -7.75
C GLU A 65 26.26 6.07 -7.74
N GLN A 66 26.02 5.47 -6.57
CA GLN A 66 25.06 4.36 -6.42
C GLN A 66 23.60 4.84 -6.45
N LYS A 67 23.38 6.14 -6.30
CA LYS A 67 22.02 6.71 -6.39
C LYS A 67 21.55 6.60 -7.84
N SER A 68 20.64 5.64 -8.08
CA SER A 68 19.99 5.52 -9.37
C SER A 68 19.42 6.87 -9.80
N HIS A 69 19.81 7.36 -10.98
CA HIS A 69 19.24 8.58 -11.54
C HIS A 69 17.72 8.40 -11.63
N ARG A 70 16.99 9.16 -10.81
CA ARG A 70 15.53 9.19 -10.88
C ARG A 70 15.14 9.84 -12.21
N VAL A 71 14.77 9.02 -13.18
CA VAL A 71 14.27 9.52 -14.46
C VAL A 71 12.90 10.14 -14.21
N THR A 72 12.81 11.45 -14.39
CA THR A 72 11.53 12.16 -14.35
C THR A 72 10.79 11.90 -15.66
N LEU A 73 9.64 11.23 -15.56
CA LEU A 73 8.78 11.03 -16.74
C LEU A 73 8.11 12.34 -17.13
N ASN A 74 8.21 12.69 -18.41
CA ASN A 74 7.42 13.77 -19.01
C ASN A 74 5.93 13.39 -19.07
N GLY A 75 5.03 14.37 -19.17
CA GLY A 75 3.58 14.13 -19.22
C GLY A 75 3.18 13.15 -20.34
N ARG A 76 3.82 13.22 -21.52
CA ARG A 76 3.62 12.29 -22.62
C ARG A 76 4.02 10.86 -22.28
N GLN A 77 5.19 10.67 -21.67
CA GLN A 77 5.70 9.37 -21.26
C GLN A 77 4.82 8.73 -20.16
N ARG A 78 4.27 9.54 -19.24
CA ARG A 78 3.31 9.07 -18.23
C ARG A 78 2.03 8.56 -18.87
N LYS A 79 1.51 9.29 -19.86
CA LYS A 79 0.32 8.91 -20.61
C LYS A 79 0.54 7.61 -21.41
N GLU A 80 1.66 7.48 -22.11
CA GLU A 80 2.04 6.29 -22.86
C GLU A 80 2.15 5.07 -21.94
N LEU A 81 2.83 5.21 -20.79
CA LEU A 81 2.94 4.16 -19.77
C LEU A 81 1.56 3.74 -19.23
N PHE A 82 0.69 4.73 -18.96
CA PHE A 82 -0.65 4.45 -18.47
C PHE A 82 -1.48 3.70 -19.51
N ILE A 83 -1.41 4.09 -20.77
CA ILE A 83 -2.14 3.43 -21.87
C ILE A 83 -1.63 2.00 -22.10
N ASP A 84 -0.32 1.78 -22.04
CA ASP A 84 0.30 0.46 -22.26
C ASP A 84 -0.13 -0.57 -21.20
N PHE A 85 -0.30 -0.14 -19.97
CA PHE A 85 -0.76 -1.01 -18.85
C PHE A 85 -2.19 -0.69 -18.40
N MET A 86 -2.99 0.01 -19.22
CA MET A 86 -4.30 0.55 -18.83
C MET A 86 -5.23 -0.48 -18.17
N PRO A 87 -5.49 -1.68 -18.72
CA PRO A 87 -6.44 -2.60 -18.11
C PRO A 87 -6.01 -3.02 -16.69
N PHE A 88 -4.72 -3.25 -16.51
CA PHE A 88 -4.14 -3.60 -15.22
C PHE A 88 -4.19 -2.43 -14.23
N LEU A 89 -3.76 -1.24 -14.66
CA LEU A 89 -3.70 -0.07 -13.78
C LEU A 89 -5.09 0.39 -13.33
N ILE A 90 -6.11 0.30 -14.20
CA ILE A 90 -7.50 0.63 -13.82
C ILE A 90 -8.00 -0.33 -12.74
N LEU A 91 -7.85 -1.65 -12.93
CA LEU A 91 -8.25 -2.64 -11.93
C LEU A 91 -7.55 -2.39 -10.59
N LEU A 92 -6.25 -2.12 -10.65
CA LEU A 92 -5.44 -1.85 -9.47
C LEU A 92 -5.87 -0.59 -8.74
N PHE A 93 -6.11 0.51 -9.48
CA PHE A 93 -6.48 1.81 -8.90
C PHE A 93 -7.88 1.78 -8.29
N VAL A 94 -8.84 1.12 -8.94
CA VAL A 94 -10.19 0.94 -8.41
C VAL A 94 -10.17 0.08 -7.14
N ALA A 95 -9.44 -1.04 -7.15
CA ALA A 95 -9.29 -1.88 -5.98
C ALA A 95 -8.59 -1.14 -4.82
N ASN A 96 -7.51 -0.40 -5.12
CA ASN A 96 -6.82 0.39 -4.11
C ASN A 96 -7.70 1.50 -3.53
N LEU A 97 -8.49 2.20 -4.37
CA LEU A 97 -9.48 3.19 -3.91
C LEU A 97 -10.41 2.57 -2.86
N MET A 98 -11.00 1.40 -3.17
CA MET A 98 -11.90 0.71 -2.25
C MET A 98 -11.20 0.30 -0.95
N LEU A 99 -9.96 -0.20 -1.02
CA LEU A 99 -9.17 -0.58 0.15
C LEU A 99 -8.78 0.62 1.02
N VAL A 100 -8.39 1.75 0.41
CA VAL A 100 -8.05 2.98 1.15
C VAL A 100 -9.27 3.53 1.88
N VAL A 101 -10.41 3.63 1.20
CA VAL A 101 -11.66 4.09 1.81
C VAL A 101 -12.07 3.17 2.96
N LEU A 102 -11.99 1.85 2.78
CA LEU A 102 -12.34 0.89 3.83
C LEU A 102 -11.37 0.99 5.03
N ARG A 103 -10.07 1.17 4.76
CA ARG A 103 -9.06 1.41 5.80
C ARG A 103 -9.39 2.67 6.60
N ASP A 104 -9.66 3.77 5.93
CA ASP A 104 -9.90 5.05 6.58
C ASP A 104 -11.20 5.01 7.42
N ILE A 105 -12.26 4.38 6.90
CA ILE A 105 -13.48 4.14 7.69
C ILE A 105 -13.17 3.30 8.94
N LYS A 106 -12.38 2.22 8.79
CA LYS A 106 -11.96 1.42 9.96
C LYS A 106 -11.18 2.29 10.95
N GLU A 107 -10.21 3.05 10.47
CA GLU A 107 -9.34 3.83 11.35
C GLU A 107 -10.09 4.96 12.07
N ASP A 108 -10.97 5.67 11.38
CA ASP A 108 -11.67 6.83 11.93
C ASP A 108 -12.83 6.44 12.86
N PHE A 109 -13.46 5.28 12.60
CA PHE A 109 -14.66 4.86 13.33
C PHE A 109 -14.46 3.60 14.18
N LEU A 110 -13.21 3.12 14.35
CA LEU A 110 -12.91 1.86 15.04
C LEU A 110 -13.49 1.80 16.46
N VAL A 111 -13.41 2.88 17.22
CA VAL A 111 -13.98 2.99 18.58
C VAL A 111 -15.52 2.92 18.59
N LYS A 112 -16.17 3.22 17.46
CA LYS A 112 -17.62 3.10 17.29
C LYS A 112 -18.03 1.75 16.71
N ILE A 113 -17.10 1.07 16.02
CA ILE A 113 -17.30 -0.26 15.44
C ILE A 113 -17.22 -1.32 16.54
N ILE A 114 -16.27 -1.16 17.46
CA ILE A 114 -16.01 -2.15 18.54
C ILE A 114 -16.51 -1.61 19.86
N ASP A 115 -17.32 -2.41 20.55
CA ASP A 115 -17.67 -2.12 21.93
C ASP A 115 -16.44 -2.31 22.82
N MET A 116 -15.97 -1.21 23.40
CA MET A 116 -14.81 -1.20 24.31
C MET A 116 -15.12 -1.67 25.74
N SER A 117 -16.39 -2.02 26.05
CA SER A 117 -16.81 -2.46 27.38
C SER A 117 -16.05 -3.74 27.76
N GLY A 118 -15.24 -3.66 28.81
CA GLY A 118 -14.43 -4.78 29.28
C GLY A 118 -13.09 -5.01 28.58
N HIS A 119 -12.72 -4.17 27.60
CA HIS A 119 -11.43 -4.27 26.91
C HIS A 119 -10.43 -3.21 27.39
N SER A 120 -9.14 -3.57 27.34
CA SER A 120 -8.04 -2.66 27.68
C SER A 120 -7.91 -1.54 26.64
N SER A 121 -7.60 -0.31 27.07
CA SER A 121 -7.24 0.80 26.19
C SER A 121 -6.07 0.49 25.23
N TRP A 122 -5.24 -0.49 25.57
CA TRP A 122 -4.08 -0.92 24.76
C TRP A 122 -4.41 -1.99 23.72
N MET A 123 -5.66 -2.44 23.63
CA MET A 123 -6.08 -3.49 22.70
C MET A 123 -5.70 -3.17 21.25
N PHE A 124 -5.94 -1.96 20.79
CA PHE A 124 -5.65 -1.55 19.42
C PHE A 124 -4.15 -1.60 19.12
N ALA A 125 -3.32 -1.07 20.04
CA ALA A 125 -1.87 -1.12 19.88
C ALA A 125 -1.34 -2.56 19.85
N GLN A 126 -1.90 -3.45 20.67
CA GLN A 126 -1.51 -4.86 20.71
C GLN A 126 -1.83 -5.55 19.38
N VAL A 127 -3.06 -5.41 18.89
CA VAL A 127 -3.49 -6.01 17.61
C VAL A 127 -2.64 -5.48 16.46
N ASP A 128 -2.48 -4.16 16.34
CA ASP A 128 -1.73 -3.57 15.24
C ASP A 128 -0.24 -3.90 15.30
N THR A 129 0.33 -4.09 16.50
CA THR A 129 1.73 -4.54 16.64
C THR A 129 1.89 -5.97 16.10
N VAL A 130 1.00 -6.90 16.47
CA VAL A 130 1.08 -8.29 15.99
C VAL A 130 0.86 -8.34 14.47
N VAL A 131 -0.14 -7.63 13.95
CA VAL A 131 -0.41 -7.51 12.52
C VAL A 131 0.84 -7.00 11.79
N THR A 132 1.45 -5.95 12.31
CA THR A 132 2.67 -5.37 11.74
C THR A 132 3.82 -6.34 11.69
N LEU A 133 4.07 -7.10 12.75
CA LEU A 133 5.14 -8.10 12.79
C LEU A 133 4.92 -9.20 11.75
N ILE A 134 3.69 -9.66 11.58
CA ILE A 134 3.34 -10.64 10.55
C ILE A 134 3.60 -10.09 9.15
N ILE A 135 3.14 -8.86 8.86
CA ILE A 135 3.35 -8.23 7.56
C ILE A 135 4.84 -8.00 7.28
N LEU A 136 5.59 -7.56 8.29
CA LEU A 136 7.05 -7.39 8.19
C LEU A 136 7.74 -8.71 7.85
N ALA A 137 7.36 -9.80 8.50
CA ALA A 137 7.90 -11.13 8.22
C ALA A 137 7.55 -11.59 6.79
N LEU A 138 6.28 -11.41 6.36
CA LEU A 138 5.83 -11.77 5.01
C LEU A 138 6.58 -10.97 3.93
N PHE A 139 6.68 -9.66 4.09
CA PHE A 139 7.35 -8.80 3.10
C PHE A 139 8.87 -8.98 3.16
N GLY A 140 9.43 -9.19 4.35
CA GLY A 140 10.84 -9.53 4.52
C GLY A 140 11.21 -10.82 3.79
N ALA A 141 10.34 -11.84 3.83
CA ALA A 141 10.55 -13.09 3.11
C ALA A 141 10.59 -12.89 1.58
N MET A 142 9.92 -11.86 1.03
CA MET A 142 9.96 -11.57 -0.40
C MET A 142 11.35 -11.09 -0.89
N VAL A 143 12.23 -10.63 0.00
CA VAL A 143 13.61 -10.25 -0.34
C VAL A 143 14.41 -11.45 -0.82
N PHE A 144 14.14 -12.65 -0.32
CA PHE A 144 14.84 -13.87 -0.70
C PHE A 144 14.41 -14.40 -2.08
N VAL A 145 13.30 -13.91 -2.62
CA VAL A 145 12.82 -14.32 -3.95
C VAL A 145 13.47 -13.46 -5.03
N ARG A 146 14.34 -14.05 -5.83
CA ARG A 146 15.11 -13.33 -6.86
C ARG A 146 14.28 -12.95 -8.10
N SER A 147 13.24 -13.71 -8.42
CA SER A 147 12.43 -13.49 -9.63
C SER A 147 11.34 -12.45 -9.39
N ASN A 148 11.41 -11.31 -10.09
CA ASN A 148 10.43 -10.23 -9.95
C ASN A 148 9.00 -10.67 -10.26
N ILE A 149 8.78 -11.43 -11.33
CA ILE A 149 7.43 -11.93 -11.67
C ILE A 149 6.89 -12.90 -10.61
N LYS A 150 7.73 -13.76 -10.03
CA LYS A 150 7.28 -14.66 -8.95
C LYS A 150 6.85 -13.85 -7.71
N VAL A 151 7.61 -12.82 -7.34
CA VAL A 151 7.23 -11.93 -6.24
C VAL A 151 5.90 -11.25 -6.52
N LEU A 152 5.70 -10.69 -7.71
CA LEU A 152 4.43 -10.04 -8.09
C LEU A 152 3.23 -11.00 -7.98
N VAL A 153 3.38 -12.22 -8.50
CA VAL A 153 2.31 -13.23 -8.45
C VAL A 153 2.02 -13.65 -7.01
N VAL A 154 3.05 -13.86 -6.19
CA VAL A 154 2.89 -14.23 -4.77
C VAL A 154 2.22 -13.08 -4.01
N LEU A 155 2.64 -11.83 -4.23
CA LEU A 155 2.02 -10.66 -3.59
C LEU A 155 0.54 -10.53 -3.97
N LEU A 156 0.20 -10.65 -5.25
CA LEU A 156 -1.20 -10.64 -5.69
C LEU A 156 -1.99 -11.82 -5.11
N GLY A 157 -1.38 -13.00 -5.01
CA GLY A 157 -1.99 -14.16 -4.35
C GLY A 157 -2.28 -13.91 -2.87
N LEU A 158 -1.35 -13.31 -2.13
CA LEU A 158 -1.55 -12.92 -0.73
C LEU A 158 -2.67 -11.88 -0.59
N VAL A 159 -2.72 -10.90 -1.49
CA VAL A 159 -3.78 -9.88 -1.49
C VAL A 159 -5.14 -10.52 -1.78
N VAL A 160 -5.23 -11.42 -2.75
CA VAL A 160 -6.48 -12.16 -3.05
C VAL A 160 -6.91 -13.00 -1.85
N MET A 161 -6.00 -13.74 -1.23
CA MET A 161 -6.33 -14.50 -0.02
C MET A 161 -6.81 -13.59 1.11
N GLY A 162 -6.12 -12.47 1.35
CA GLY A 162 -6.51 -11.48 2.36
C GLY A 162 -7.90 -10.92 2.09
N THR A 163 -8.16 -10.41 0.88
CA THR A 163 -9.47 -9.80 0.54
C THR A 163 -10.59 -10.82 0.54
N ALA A 164 -10.36 -12.06 0.10
CA ALA A 164 -11.33 -13.14 0.18
C ALA A 164 -11.63 -13.56 1.63
N THR A 165 -10.61 -13.68 2.48
CA THR A 165 -10.79 -13.98 3.91
C THR A 165 -11.54 -12.86 4.61
N MET A 166 -11.19 -11.60 4.33
CA MET A 166 -11.88 -10.43 4.85
C MET A 166 -13.37 -10.47 4.52
N SER A 167 -13.71 -10.75 3.25
CA SER A 167 -15.09 -10.88 2.79
C SER A 167 -15.83 -12.03 3.46
N PHE A 168 -15.20 -13.21 3.54
CA PHE A 168 -15.77 -14.38 4.19
C PHE A 168 -16.11 -14.13 5.67
N VAL A 169 -15.18 -13.56 6.42
CA VAL A 169 -15.37 -13.24 7.84
C VAL A 169 -16.48 -12.19 8.02
N SER A 170 -16.53 -11.20 7.13
CA SER A 170 -17.54 -10.14 7.21
C SER A 170 -18.96 -10.64 6.96
N PHE A 171 -19.18 -11.46 5.93
CA PHE A 171 -20.50 -12.01 5.64
C PHE A 171 -20.95 -13.10 6.60
N ASN A 172 -20.02 -13.75 7.31
CA ASN A 172 -20.32 -14.80 8.26
C ASN A 172 -20.10 -14.35 9.72
N TYR A 173 -20.09 -13.04 9.98
CA TYR A 173 -19.79 -12.48 11.29
C TYR A 173 -20.62 -13.13 12.42
N ASP A 174 -21.93 -13.18 12.26
CA ASP A 174 -22.85 -13.75 13.26
C ASP A 174 -22.68 -15.26 13.45
N SER A 175 -22.33 -15.97 12.36
CA SER A 175 -22.17 -17.44 12.40
C SER A 175 -20.83 -17.85 13.02
N LEU A 176 -19.79 -17.05 12.84
CA LEU A 176 -18.45 -17.34 13.35
C LEU A 176 -18.29 -17.03 14.83
N GLN A 177 -19.17 -16.19 15.40
CA GLN A 177 -19.15 -15.79 16.82
C GLN A 177 -17.75 -15.41 17.32
N LEU A 178 -16.99 -14.70 16.50
CA LEU A 178 -15.65 -14.26 16.84
C LEU A 178 -15.71 -13.19 17.93
N ASP A 179 -14.79 -13.29 18.90
CA ASP A 179 -14.58 -12.20 19.84
C ASP A 179 -14.02 -10.94 19.13
N ALA A 180 -14.25 -9.78 19.72
CA ALA A 180 -13.89 -8.49 19.14
C ALA A 180 -12.40 -8.39 18.77
N ILE A 181 -11.51 -8.98 19.58
CA ILE A 181 -10.06 -8.94 19.33
C ILE A 181 -9.70 -9.80 18.12
N THR A 182 -10.20 -11.02 18.05
CA THR A 182 -9.95 -11.93 16.92
C THR A 182 -10.53 -11.38 15.63
N TRP A 183 -11.74 -10.85 15.66
CA TRP A 183 -12.35 -10.19 14.50
C TRP A 183 -11.50 -9.02 14.02
N LEU A 184 -11.13 -8.11 14.92
CA LEU A 184 -10.28 -6.96 14.62
C LEU A 184 -8.94 -7.39 14.04
N PHE A 185 -8.30 -8.40 14.64
CA PHE A 185 -7.03 -8.94 14.16
C PHE A 185 -7.14 -9.45 12.72
N VAL A 186 -8.15 -10.29 12.43
CA VAL A 186 -8.32 -10.85 11.07
C VAL A 186 -8.64 -9.76 10.06
N GLN A 187 -9.57 -8.85 10.36
CA GLN A 187 -9.92 -7.74 9.49
C GLN A 187 -8.72 -6.82 9.23
N SER A 188 -7.97 -6.47 10.27
CA SER A 188 -6.77 -5.62 10.14
C SER A 188 -5.69 -6.31 9.34
N LEU A 189 -5.38 -7.57 9.63
CA LEU A 189 -4.34 -8.32 8.91
C LEU A 189 -4.66 -8.41 7.41
N CYS A 190 -5.88 -8.80 7.07
CA CYS A 190 -6.31 -8.94 5.67
C CYS A 190 -6.26 -7.61 4.92
N LEU A 191 -6.79 -6.56 5.53
CA LEU A 191 -6.82 -5.22 4.96
C LEU A 191 -5.41 -4.63 4.76
N TYR A 192 -4.56 -4.74 5.77
CA TYR A 192 -3.20 -4.18 5.71
C TYR A 192 -2.26 -4.97 4.80
N ILE A 193 -2.41 -6.29 4.68
CA ILE A 193 -1.67 -7.07 3.66
C ILE A 193 -1.97 -6.50 2.27
N ALA A 194 -3.26 -6.29 1.96
CA ALA A 194 -3.66 -5.77 0.67
C ALA A 194 -3.16 -4.34 0.43
N TYR A 195 -3.36 -3.45 1.39
CA TYR A 195 -2.98 -2.04 1.28
C TYR A 195 -1.45 -1.85 1.21
N LEU A 196 -0.70 -2.42 2.17
CA LEU A 196 0.75 -2.21 2.26
C LEU A 196 1.54 -2.90 1.15
N CYS A 197 0.98 -3.92 0.51
CA CYS A 197 1.58 -4.56 -0.66
C CYS A 197 1.90 -3.51 -1.73
N PHE A 198 0.95 -2.64 -2.05
CA PHE A 198 1.09 -1.62 -3.10
C PHE A 198 1.94 -0.43 -2.65
N GLN A 199 1.91 -0.11 -1.38
CA GLN A 199 2.69 1.00 -0.82
C GLN A 199 4.19 0.69 -0.63
N SER A 200 4.59 -0.58 -0.73
CA SER A 200 5.97 -0.95 -0.39
C SER A 200 6.75 -1.63 -1.53
N ILE A 201 6.40 -2.85 -1.88
CA ILE A 201 7.26 -3.72 -2.69
C ILE A 201 6.74 -3.87 -4.13
N PHE A 202 5.42 -3.78 -4.31
CA PHE A 202 4.78 -4.15 -5.56
C PHE A 202 5.30 -3.36 -6.76
N PHE A 203 5.32 -2.03 -6.69
CA PHE A 203 5.74 -1.19 -7.81
C PHE A 203 7.23 -1.25 -8.08
N ASP A 204 8.07 -1.46 -7.06
CA ASP A 204 9.50 -1.72 -7.28
C ASP A 204 9.70 -2.96 -8.14
N ARG A 205 9.01 -4.04 -7.82
CA ARG A 205 9.08 -5.30 -8.57
C ARG A 205 8.41 -5.20 -9.94
N PHE A 206 7.33 -4.44 -10.05
CA PHE A 206 6.63 -4.19 -11.31
C PHE A 206 7.53 -3.43 -12.31
N ILE A 207 8.13 -2.34 -11.89
CA ILE A 207 9.06 -1.56 -12.72
C ILE A 207 10.26 -2.41 -13.13
N ALA A 208 10.83 -3.18 -12.20
CA ALA A 208 11.96 -4.05 -12.49
C ALA A 208 11.58 -5.23 -13.42
N CYS A 209 10.37 -5.78 -13.31
CA CYS A 209 9.89 -6.89 -14.12
C CYS A 209 9.71 -6.51 -15.59
N PHE A 210 9.12 -5.33 -15.84
CA PHE A 210 8.81 -4.84 -17.19
C PHE A 210 9.83 -3.82 -17.71
N LYS A 211 10.99 -3.68 -17.04
CA LYS A 211 12.07 -2.76 -17.42
C LYS A 211 11.59 -1.34 -17.69
N ILE A 212 10.57 -0.88 -16.94
CA ILE A 212 9.92 0.41 -17.13
C ILE A 212 10.89 1.53 -16.72
N LYS A 213 11.15 2.47 -17.62
CA LYS A 213 11.87 3.71 -17.30
C LYS A 213 10.91 4.64 -16.54
N GLY A 214 10.80 4.48 -15.23
CA GLY A 214 9.85 5.23 -14.42
C GLY A 214 10.28 5.36 -12.95
N ASN A 215 9.50 6.10 -12.20
CA ASN A 215 9.69 6.28 -10.77
C ASN A 215 8.53 5.61 -10.00
N VAL A 216 8.86 4.74 -9.08
CA VAL A 216 7.90 4.08 -8.15
C VAL A 216 7.02 5.12 -7.46
N GLY A 217 7.59 6.25 -7.05
CA GLY A 217 6.86 7.34 -6.40
C GLY A 217 5.69 7.88 -7.24
N PHE A 218 5.77 7.85 -8.57
CA PHE A 218 4.66 8.26 -9.41
C PHE A 218 3.42 7.37 -9.20
N PHE A 219 3.60 6.06 -9.16
CA PHE A 219 2.50 5.12 -8.93
C PHE A 219 1.92 5.26 -7.53
N ILE A 220 2.78 5.33 -6.51
CA ILE A 220 2.37 5.46 -5.11
C ILE A 220 1.58 6.75 -4.90
N ILE A 221 2.10 7.90 -5.36
CA ILE A 221 1.41 9.20 -5.23
C ILE A 221 0.08 9.20 -5.97
N THR A 222 0.01 8.56 -7.15
CA THR A 222 -1.25 8.46 -7.91
C THR A 222 -2.28 7.61 -7.16
N LEU A 223 -1.86 6.47 -6.59
CA LEU A 223 -2.72 5.62 -5.78
C LEU A 223 -3.24 6.34 -4.53
N ASP A 224 -2.36 7.05 -3.83
CA ASP A 224 -2.72 7.81 -2.63
C ASP A 224 -3.69 8.94 -2.98
N PHE A 225 -3.43 9.69 -4.04
CA PHE A 225 -4.32 10.76 -4.48
C PHE A 225 -5.74 10.25 -4.79
N ILE A 226 -5.85 9.15 -5.53
CA ILE A 226 -7.14 8.53 -5.86
C ILE A 226 -7.82 8.01 -4.59
N GLY A 227 -7.07 7.32 -3.72
CA GLY A 227 -7.57 6.76 -2.47
C GLY A 227 -8.11 7.83 -1.52
N TYR A 228 -7.32 8.84 -1.20
CA TYR A 228 -7.73 9.93 -0.31
C TYR A 228 -8.86 10.78 -0.89
N THR A 229 -8.93 10.96 -2.21
CA THR A 229 -10.08 11.60 -2.84
C THR A 229 -11.36 10.82 -2.57
N GLY A 230 -11.31 9.49 -2.65
CA GLY A 230 -12.45 8.63 -2.30
C GLY A 230 -12.86 8.76 -0.83
N THR A 231 -11.90 8.77 0.08
CA THR A 231 -12.16 8.96 1.52
C THR A 231 -12.83 10.30 1.80
N VAL A 232 -12.33 11.38 1.20
CA VAL A 232 -12.93 12.72 1.34
C VAL A 232 -14.39 12.74 0.86
N VAL A 233 -14.69 12.09 -0.27
CA VAL A 233 -16.07 11.98 -0.79
C VAL A 233 -16.97 11.25 0.22
N VAL A 234 -16.50 10.13 0.80
CA VAL A 234 -17.27 9.37 1.79
C VAL A 234 -17.49 10.18 3.08
N LEU A 235 -16.48 10.90 3.56
CA LEU A 235 -16.58 11.76 4.75
C LEU A 235 -17.56 12.91 4.53
N ILE A 236 -17.50 13.57 3.36
CA ILE A 236 -18.47 14.61 2.98
C ILE A 236 -19.89 14.03 2.97
N PHE A 237 -20.07 12.88 2.31
CA PHE A 237 -21.38 12.21 2.27
C PHE A 237 -21.90 11.93 3.68
N LYS A 238 -21.07 11.35 4.54
CA LYS A 238 -21.42 11.06 5.93
C LYS A 238 -21.82 12.32 6.70
N GLU A 239 -21.08 13.41 6.55
CA GLU A 239 -21.31 14.63 7.31
C GLU A 239 -22.60 15.36 6.86
N PHE A 240 -22.85 15.42 5.56
CA PHE A 240 -24.02 16.12 5.04
C PHE A 240 -25.32 15.32 5.14
N PHE A 241 -25.26 14.00 5.03
CA PHE A 241 -26.47 13.15 5.06
C PHE A 241 -26.70 12.50 6.43
N ASN A 242 -25.72 12.56 7.33
CA ASN A 242 -25.74 12.08 8.72
C ASN A 242 -26.64 10.82 8.93
N PRO A 243 -26.40 9.72 8.21
CA PRO A 243 -27.19 8.52 8.33
C PRO A 243 -27.00 7.94 9.73
N ALA A 244 -28.12 7.59 10.41
CA ALA A 244 -28.08 6.79 11.63
C ALA A 244 -27.63 5.37 11.27
N VAL A 245 -26.33 5.09 11.37
CA VAL A 245 -25.72 3.83 10.90
C VAL A 245 -25.22 3.05 12.11
N ASN A 246 -25.56 1.75 12.17
CA ASN A 246 -24.82 0.81 12.98
C ASN A 246 -23.44 0.59 12.32
N TRP A 247 -22.39 1.10 12.95
CA TRP A 247 -21.04 1.12 12.37
C TRP A 247 -20.46 -0.27 12.17
N LEU A 248 -20.78 -1.24 13.02
CA LEU A 248 -20.31 -2.61 12.87
C LEU A 248 -20.95 -3.30 11.66
N ASP A 249 -22.27 -3.22 11.55
CA ASP A 249 -23.00 -3.82 10.43
C ASP A 249 -22.62 -3.17 9.10
N PHE A 250 -22.49 -1.84 9.10
CA PHE A 250 -22.04 -1.08 7.93
C PHE A 250 -20.63 -1.49 7.50
N TYR A 251 -19.69 -1.59 8.46
CA TYR A 251 -18.33 -2.00 8.17
C TYR A 251 -18.27 -3.43 7.64
N ASN A 252 -18.99 -4.37 8.26
CA ASN A 252 -19.06 -5.76 7.80
C ASN A 252 -19.66 -5.86 6.40
N LEU A 253 -20.71 -5.12 6.11
CA LEU A 253 -21.33 -5.10 4.78
C LEU A 253 -20.34 -4.54 3.75
N MET A 254 -19.72 -3.40 4.03
CA MET A 254 -18.72 -2.79 3.14
C MET A 254 -17.52 -3.69 2.92
N SER A 255 -16.90 -4.21 3.97
CA SER A 255 -15.71 -5.06 3.87
C SER A 255 -16.01 -6.38 3.14
N GLY A 256 -17.24 -6.90 3.30
CA GLY A 256 -17.72 -8.05 2.54
C GLY A 256 -17.72 -7.79 1.02
N TYR A 257 -18.42 -6.75 0.58
CA TYR A 257 -18.50 -6.43 -0.86
C TYR A 257 -17.18 -5.94 -1.44
N VAL A 258 -16.46 -5.08 -0.73
CA VAL A 258 -15.13 -4.62 -1.14
C VAL A 258 -14.17 -5.81 -1.26
N GLY A 259 -14.22 -6.76 -0.33
CA GLY A 259 -13.39 -7.96 -0.38
C GLY A 259 -13.62 -8.79 -1.64
N ILE A 260 -14.88 -9.03 -2.04
CA ILE A 260 -15.21 -9.72 -3.30
C ILE A 260 -14.71 -8.92 -4.51
N ALA A 261 -15.07 -7.64 -4.59
CA ALA A 261 -14.71 -6.80 -5.72
C ALA A 261 -13.18 -6.71 -5.91
N CYS A 262 -12.44 -6.51 -4.83
CA CYS A 262 -10.99 -6.50 -4.84
C CYS A 262 -10.40 -7.85 -5.22
N SER A 263 -10.93 -8.97 -4.71
CA SER A 263 -10.46 -10.31 -5.08
C SER A 263 -10.58 -10.55 -6.58
N ILE A 264 -11.72 -10.18 -7.19
CA ILE A 264 -11.93 -10.30 -8.64
C ILE A 264 -10.94 -9.40 -9.40
N ALA A 265 -10.78 -8.14 -8.97
CA ALA A 265 -9.87 -7.20 -9.62
C ALA A 265 -8.41 -7.67 -9.55
N PHE A 266 -7.97 -8.22 -8.41
CA PHE A 266 -6.59 -8.70 -8.24
C PHE A 266 -6.33 -10.01 -8.98
N ILE A 267 -7.33 -10.91 -9.09
CA ILE A 267 -7.23 -12.10 -9.95
C ILE A 267 -7.08 -11.65 -11.41
N GLY A 268 -7.92 -10.72 -11.87
CA GLY A 268 -7.82 -10.16 -13.22
C GLY A 268 -6.46 -9.51 -13.48
N SER A 269 -5.95 -8.76 -12.50
CA SER A 269 -4.61 -8.15 -12.55
C SER A 269 -3.49 -9.19 -12.64
N ALA A 270 -3.59 -10.27 -11.86
CA ALA A 270 -2.60 -11.36 -11.89
C ALA A 270 -2.58 -12.08 -13.25
N VAL A 271 -3.77 -12.40 -13.79
CA VAL A 271 -3.91 -13.02 -15.11
C VAL A 271 -3.30 -12.12 -16.19
N TYR A 272 -3.62 -10.82 -16.19
CA TYR A 272 -3.06 -9.87 -17.14
C TYR A 272 -1.53 -9.80 -17.07
N LEU A 273 -0.96 -9.66 -15.86
CA LEU A 273 0.50 -9.59 -15.68
C LEU A 273 1.22 -10.85 -16.16
N ILE A 274 0.66 -12.04 -15.87
CA ILE A 274 1.24 -13.31 -16.31
C ILE A 274 1.20 -13.41 -17.85
N GLN A 275 0.07 -13.05 -18.46
CA GLN A 275 -0.07 -13.10 -19.92
C GLN A 275 0.88 -12.11 -20.60
N ARG A 276 0.96 -10.88 -20.09
CA ARG A 276 1.86 -9.84 -20.61
C ARG A 276 3.32 -10.27 -20.49
N TYR A 277 3.73 -10.75 -19.33
CA TYR A 277 5.09 -11.24 -19.11
C TYR A 277 5.46 -12.40 -20.04
N ARG A 278 4.54 -13.34 -20.27
CA ARG A 278 4.76 -14.44 -21.23
C ARG A 278 4.94 -13.92 -22.65
N ARG A 279 4.10 -12.99 -23.10
CA ARG A 279 4.21 -12.40 -24.45
C ARG A 279 5.55 -11.69 -24.65
N GLU A 280 5.97 -10.87 -23.71
CA GLU A 280 7.25 -10.17 -23.81
C GLU A 280 8.45 -11.15 -23.83
N LYS A 281 8.38 -12.19 -23.00
CA LYS A 281 9.42 -13.21 -23.00
C LYS A 281 9.46 -14.02 -24.31
N TYR A 282 8.32 -14.33 -24.93
CA TYR A 282 8.27 -15.02 -26.22
C TYR A 282 8.84 -14.14 -27.34
N ALA A 283 8.50 -12.88 -27.38
CA ALA A 283 9.04 -11.94 -28.36
C ALA A 283 10.56 -11.76 -28.22
N GLU A 284 11.08 -11.69 -27.00
CA GLU A 284 12.52 -11.60 -26.72
C GLU A 284 13.27 -12.87 -27.23
N VAL A 285 12.64 -14.04 -27.18
CA VAL A 285 13.23 -15.32 -27.64
C VAL A 285 13.06 -15.48 -29.16
N SER A 286 11.93 -15.06 -29.74
CA SER A 286 11.67 -15.19 -31.20
C SER A 286 12.36 -14.12 -32.04
N GLY A 287 12.93 -13.09 -31.43
CA GLY A 287 13.51 -11.94 -32.15
C GLY A 287 12.47 -11.09 -32.88
N GLU A 288 11.18 -11.32 -32.61
CA GLU A 288 10.07 -10.54 -33.14
C GLU A 288 10.01 -9.19 -32.42
N GLU A 289 10.15 -8.11 -33.18
CA GLU A 289 9.91 -6.76 -32.67
C GLU A 289 8.43 -6.67 -32.31
N LEU A 290 8.12 -6.65 -31.01
CA LEU A 290 6.76 -6.35 -30.56
C LEU A 290 6.39 -4.95 -31.03
N ASP A 291 5.32 -4.85 -31.80
CA ASP A 291 4.68 -3.60 -32.21
C ASP A 291 3.99 -2.95 -30.98
N THR A 292 4.75 -2.79 -29.88
CA THR A 292 4.35 -2.04 -28.71
C THR A 292 4.95 -0.66 -28.86
N PRO A 293 4.20 0.41 -28.62
CA PRO A 293 4.75 1.76 -28.56
C PRO A 293 5.75 1.81 -27.40
N HIS A 294 7.01 1.46 -27.66
CA HIS A 294 8.08 1.74 -26.71
C HIS A 294 8.12 3.25 -26.48
N PRO A 295 8.06 3.74 -25.24
CA PRO A 295 8.22 5.16 -24.95
C PRO A 295 9.53 5.60 -25.61
N ALA A 296 9.42 6.52 -26.56
CA ALA A 296 10.50 7.00 -27.40
C ALA A 296 11.74 7.36 -26.58
N GLY A 297 12.81 6.60 -26.73
CA GLY A 297 14.10 6.81 -26.06
C GLY A 297 14.96 5.55 -25.90
N GLY A 298 14.47 4.38 -26.30
CA GLY A 298 15.30 3.17 -26.40
C GLY A 298 16.04 3.18 -27.73
N LEU A 299 17.26 3.70 -27.78
CA LEU A 299 18.21 3.35 -28.83
C LEU A 299 18.26 1.83 -28.88
N SER A 300 17.85 1.27 -30.03
CA SER A 300 17.98 -0.17 -30.34
C SER A 300 19.35 -0.63 -29.87
N GLY A 301 19.39 -1.68 -29.02
CA GLY A 301 20.63 -2.21 -28.43
C GLY A 301 21.71 -2.60 -29.45
N LYS A 302 21.43 -2.55 -30.76
CA LYS A 302 22.39 -2.72 -31.84
C LYS A 302 23.20 -1.46 -32.16
N ARG A 303 22.71 -0.23 -31.83
CA ARG A 303 23.50 0.99 -32.06
C ARG A 303 24.49 1.28 -30.94
N VAL A 304 24.21 0.88 -29.71
CA VAL A 304 25.14 1.08 -28.58
C VAL A 304 26.33 0.13 -28.66
N ALA A 305 26.17 -1.05 -29.25
CA ALA A 305 27.30 -1.98 -29.46
C ALA A 305 28.25 -1.54 -30.59
N LEU A 306 27.83 -0.67 -31.48
CA LEU A 306 28.66 -0.17 -32.58
C LEU A 306 29.38 1.16 -32.30
N GLU A 307 28.92 1.92 -31.29
CA GLU A 307 29.58 3.18 -30.89
C GLU A 307 30.64 3.01 -29.77
N LEU A 308 30.76 1.83 -29.17
CA LEU A 308 31.76 1.53 -28.13
C LEU A 308 33.01 0.79 -28.66
N LEU A 309 33.19 0.69 -29.99
CA LEU A 309 34.31 -0.05 -30.58
C LEU A 309 35.40 0.78 -31.30
N PRO A 310 35.56 2.11 -31.16
CA PRO A 310 36.75 2.74 -31.75
C PRO A 310 37.92 3.02 -30.81
N ASP A 311 37.80 2.84 -29.49
CA ASP A 311 38.87 3.29 -28.55
C ASP A 311 39.68 2.19 -27.89
N MET A 312 39.61 0.96 -28.35
CA MET A 312 40.50 -0.13 -27.86
C MET A 312 41.60 -0.54 -28.86
N ALA A 313 41.95 0.33 -29.84
CA ALA A 313 43.09 0.11 -30.73
C ALA A 313 43.94 1.39 -30.86
N LYS A 314 44.49 1.83 -29.72
CA LYS A 314 45.73 2.65 -29.70
C LYS A 314 46.46 2.41 -28.39
#